data_75a4dd2e24256e009109760fc0061e6a
#
_entry.id   75a4dd2e24256e009109760fc0061e6a
#
_cell.length_a   1.000
_cell.length_b   1.000
_cell.length_c   1.000
_cell.angle_alpha   90.00
_cell.angle_beta   90.00
_cell.angle_gamma   90.00
#
_symmetry.space_group_name_H-M   'P 1'
#
loop_
_entity.id
_entity.type
_entity.pdbx_description
1 polymer ?
#
loop_
_entity_poly.entity_id
_entity_poly.type
_entity_poly.pdbx_seq_one_letter_code
_entity_poly.pdbx_strand_id
1 'polypeptide(L)'
;QGIFFGALKKKFKKMCTVTYLPLENNQFILTSNRDESPMRRTIPPTKYDTQGVALVYPKDELAGGTWIGLSEKNRLVCLLNGGFEIHKRKGPYAMSRGLVVKKILSAENSVVCIENFIFDNIEPFTLILVDWEISLATYELVWDGVTKHFKKLAQEPEIWSSSTLYTAEMKASRRAWFADWLSENKTFQQQEIINFQTSTDKGTPETSLKMKRNFVETVSVTSVKKEKDICLIYNDILKGEISKKTIVF
;
A
#
# COMPACT_ATOMS: atom_id res chain seq x y z
N GLN A 1 48.30 7.38 0.42
CA GLN A 1 47.43 6.18 0.44
C GLN A 1 46.07 6.58 0.98
N GLY A 2 45.17 6.94 0.11
CA GLY A 2 43.77 7.27 0.45
C GLY A 2 42.93 6.00 0.40
N ILE A 3 42.41 5.58 1.53
CA ILE A 3 41.46 4.47 1.61
C ILE A 3 40.09 5.00 1.20
N PHE A 4 39.67 4.65 -0.01
CA PHE A 4 38.30 4.83 -0.48
C PHE A 4 37.39 3.87 0.31
N PHE A 5 36.71 4.36 1.34
CA PHE A 5 35.56 3.69 1.89
C PHE A 5 34.40 3.73 0.89
N GLY A 6 34.34 2.75 0.03
CA GLY A 6 33.16 2.45 -0.79
C GLY A 6 32.02 2.02 0.14
N ALA A 7 31.23 2.97 0.60
CA ALA A 7 29.99 2.68 1.34
C ALA A 7 29.08 1.87 0.41
N LEU A 8 29.03 0.55 0.62
CA LEU A 8 28.00 -0.32 0.08
C LEU A 8 26.64 0.27 0.52
N LYS A 9 25.98 1.01 -0.37
CA LYS A 9 24.58 1.41 -0.19
C LYS A 9 23.74 0.12 -0.16
N LYS A 10 23.61 -0.52 1.00
CA LYS A 10 22.60 -1.55 1.23
C LYS A 10 21.25 -0.91 0.93
N LYS A 11 20.70 -1.17 -0.26
CA LYS A 11 19.36 -0.74 -0.63
C LYS A 11 18.38 -1.55 0.19
N PHE A 12 17.79 -0.92 1.19
CA PHE A 12 16.84 -1.53 2.10
C PHE A 12 15.58 -1.93 1.34
N LYS A 13 15.05 -3.11 1.67
CA LYS A 13 13.81 -3.63 1.10
C LYS A 13 12.65 -2.92 1.79
N LYS A 14 11.69 -2.41 1.02
CA LYS A 14 10.49 -1.72 1.48
C LYS A 14 9.40 -2.72 1.79
N MET A 15 8.58 -2.44 2.76
CA MET A 15 7.51 -3.28 3.23
C MET A 15 6.20 -2.51 3.31
N CYS A 16 5.08 -3.23 3.21
CA CYS A 16 3.77 -2.72 3.51
C CYS A 16 2.89 -3.86 4.00
N THR A 17 1.94 -3.55 4.86
CA THR A 17 0.79 -4.39 5.17
C THR A 17 -0.45 -3.62 4.77
N VAL A 18 -1.36 -4.30 4.10
CA VAL A 18 -2.63 -3.70 3.65
C VAL A 18 -3.77 -4.56 4.15
N THR A 19 -4.81 -3.95 4.69
CA THR A 19 -6.07 -4.60 5.01
C THR A 19 -7.20 -3.97 4.21
N TYR A 20 -8.13 -4.80 3.78
CA TYR A 20 -9.37 -4.41 3.13
C TYR A 20 -10.55 -4.97 3.94
N LEU A 21 -11.51 -4.12 4.24
CA LEU A 21 -12.73 -4.45 4.94
C LEU A 21 -13.91 -3.94 4.10
N PRO A 22 -14.61 -4.80 3.38
CA PRO A 22 -15.86 -4.41 2.74
C PRO A 22 -16.90 -4.12 3.83
N LEU A 23 -17.70 -3.11 3.61
CA LEU A 23 -18.83 -2.73 4.43
C LEU A 23 -20.11 -2.87 3.61
N GLU A 24 -21.25 -2.77 4.26
CA GLU A 24 -22.54 -2.76 3.57
C GLU A 24 -22.65 -1.57 2.60
N ASN A 25 -23.60 -1.64 1.68
CA ASN A 25 -23.97 -0.53 0.75
C ASN A 25 -22.80 -0.01 -0.11
N ASN A 26 -21.96 -0.89 -0.64
CA ASN A 26 -20.80 -0.53 -1.47
C ASN A 26 -19.82 0.42 -0.77
N GLN A 27 -19.63 0.23 0.53
CA GLN A 27 -18.67 0.96 1.35
C GLN A 27 -17.48 0.07 1.69
N PHE A 28 -16.38 0.68 2.09
CA PHE A 28 -15.18 -0.07 2.49
C PHE A 28 -14.23 0.74 3.38
N ILE A 29 -13.32 0.02 4.05
CA ILE A 29 -12.13 0.58 4.67
C ILE A 29 -10.92 -0.12 4.07
N LEU A 30 -9.95 0.64 3.56
CA LEU A 30 -8.64 0.12 3.20
C LEU A 30 -7.58 0.85 4.02
N THR A 31 -6.72 0.09 4.69
CA THR A 31 -5.66 0.64 5.53
C THR A 31 -4.31 0.06 5.13
N SER A 32 -3.31 0.90 4.99
CA SER A 32 -1.96 0.53 4.55
C SER A 32 -0.89 1.08 5.49
N ASN A 33 -0.03 0.20 6.00
CA ASN A 33 1.23 0.60 6.63
C ASN A 33 2.25 0.94 5.54
N ARG A 34 3.09 1.93 5.81
CA ARG A 34 4.32 2.18 5.07
C ARG A 34 5.49 1.80 5.95
N ASP A 35 6.13 0.69 5.61
CA ASP A 35 7.36 0.27 6.28
C ASP A 35 8.54 0.68 5.40
N GLU A 36 9.34 1.62 5.85
CA GLU A 36 10.40 2.25 5.07
C GLU A 36 11.55 2.69 6.00
N SER A 37 12.66 3.10 5.42
CA SER A 37 13.73 3.78 6.16
C SER A 37 13.21 5.09 6.76
N PRO A 38 13.45 5.37 8.06
CA PRO A 38 13.09 6.64 8.69
C PRO A 38 13.68 7.87 7.99
N MET A 39 14.80 7.68 7.29
CA MET A 39 15.46 8.74 6.52
C MET A 39 14.75 9.07 5.19
N ARG A 40 13.75 8.28 4.80
CA ARG A 40 13.03 8.47 3.55
C ARG A 40 11.74 9.25 3.76
N ARG A 41 11.83 10.53 3.53
CA ARG A 41 10.75 11.49 3.78
C ARG A 41 9.51 11.22 2.95
N THR A 42 8.36 11.50 3.56
CA THR A 42 7.04 11.48 2.94
C THR A 42 6.44 12.88 2.99
N ILE A 43 5.92 13.34 1.88
CA ILE A 43 4.99 14.48 1.87
C ILE A 43 3.61 13.92 2.22
N PRO A 44 2.94 14.41 3.27
CA PRO A 44 1.60 13.95 3.66
C PRO A 44 0.58 14.03 2.51
N PRO A 45 -0.55 13.31 2.60
CA PRO A 45 -1.56 13.30 1.55
C PRO A 45 -2.00 14.70 1.15
N THR A 46 -1.84 15.00 -0.14
CA THR A 46 -2.15 16.30 -0.76
C THR A 46 -2.78 16.06 -2.12
N LYS A 47 -3.58 17.01 -2.61
CA LYS A 47 -4.18 16.97 -3.93
C LYS A 47 -3.12 17.33 -4.99
N TYR A 48 -3.08 16.53 -6.05
CA TYR A 48 -2.21 16.72 -7.21
C TYR A 48 -3.02 16.62 -8.49
N ASP A 49 -2.67 17.38 -9.49
CA ASP A 49 -3.10 17.12 -10.87
C ASP A 49 -2.13 16.15 -11.53
N THR A 50 -2.68 15.16 -12.22
CA THR A 50 -1.90 14.21 -13.01
C THR A 50 -2.61 14.01 -14.35
N GLN A 51 -2.14 14.71 -15.37
CA GLN A 51 -2.70 14.68 -16.73
C GLN A 51 -4.19 15.08 -16.78
N GLY A 52 -4.56 16.12 -16.02
CA GLY A 52 -5.92 16.62 -15.94
C GLY A 52 -6.82 15.82 -14.99
N VAL A 53 -6.30 14.84 -14.27
CA VAL A 53 -7.05 14.05 -13.28
C VAL A 53 -6.60 14.42 -11.88
N ALA A 54 -7.53 14.76 -11.01
CA ALA A 54 -7.25 15.08 -9.61
C ALA A 54 -7.00 13.80 -8.80
N LEU A 55 -5.83 13.73 -8.18
CA LEU A 55 -5.41 12.63 -7.31
C LEU A 55 -5.11 13.15 -5.91
N VAL A 56 -5.38 12.34 -4.87
CA VAL A 56 -4.95 12.61 -3.49
C VAL A 56 -4.10 11.46 -2.99
N TYR A 57 -2.84 11.74 -2.63
CA TYR A 57 -1.93 10.71 -2.15
C TYR A 57 -0.78 11.27 -1.31
N PRO A 58 -0.20 10.44 -0.38
CA PRO A 58 1.09 10.74 0.23
C PRO A 58 2.19 10.51 -0.81
N LYS A 59 3.14 11.44 -0.91
CA LYS A 59 4.20 11.38 -1.94
C LYS A 59 5.54 10.98 -1.33
N ASP A 60 6.18 10.00 -1.93
CA ASP A 60 7.59 9.71 -1.67
C ASP A 60 8.45 10.86 -2.22
N GLU A 61 9.07 11.63 -1.34
CA GLU A 61 9.80 12.84 -1.74
C GLU A 61 10.96 12.53 -2.70
N LEU A 62 11.66 11.41 -2.49
CA LEU A 62 12.82 11.01 -3.28
C LEU A 62 12.42 10.45 -4.66
N ALA A 63 11.39 9.61 -4.70
CA ALA A 63 11.01 8.90 -5.93
C ALA A 63 9.90 9.61 -6.71
N GLY A 64 9.23 10.61 -6.13
CA GLY A 64 8.12 11.34 -6.75
C GLY A 64 6.85 10.53 -6.99
N GLY A 65 6.84 9.25 -6.62
CA GLY A 65 5.71 8.35 -6.73
C GLY A 65 4.94 8.20 -5.41
N THR A 66 3.98 7.28 -5.41
CA THR A 66 3.19 6.93 -4.23
C THR A 66 3.00 5.42 -4.12
N TRP A 67 2.57 4.95 -2.94
CA TRP A 67 2.19 3.55 -2.67
C TRP A 67 0.68 3.40 -2.42
N ILE A 68 -0.03 4.52 -2.18
CA ILE A 68 -1.47 4.54 -2.02
C ILE A 68 -2.01 5.88 -2.52
N GLY A 69 -3.14 5.88 -3.19
CA GLY A 69 -3.75 7.11 -3.68
C GLY A 69 -5.21 6.93 -4.05
N LEU A 70 -5.91 8.05 -4.02
CA LEU A 70 -7.31 8.23 -4.43
C LEU A 70 -7.36 9.03 -5.73
N SER A 71 -8.37 8.77 -6.54
CA SER A 71 -8.65 9.49 -7.78
C SER A 71 -10.09 10.00 -7.81
N GLU A 72 -10.30 11.17 -8.43
CA GLU A 72 -11.64 11.68 -8.77
C GLU A 72 -12.43 10.72 -9.69
N LYS A 73 -11.74 9.77 -10.33
CA LYS A 73 -12.35 8.68 -11.11
C LYS A 73 -12.91 7.56 -10.20
N ASN A 74 -13.27 7.85 -8.96
CA ASN A 74 -13.86 6.91 -8.02
C ASN A 74 -13.07 5.62 -7.84
N ARG A 75 -11.77 5.74 -7.57
CA ARG A 75 -10.92 4.57 -7.29
C ARG A 75 -9.80 4.86 -6.31
N LEU A 76 -9.36 3.79 -5.67
CA LEU A 76 -8.20 3.75 -4.80
C LEU A 76 -7.24 2.67 -5.30
N VAL A 77 -5.96 2.99 -5.31
CA VAL A 77 -4.89 2.03 -5.63
C VAL A 77 -3.91 1.97 -4.47
N CYS A 78 -3.57 0.76 -4.03
CA CYS A 78 -2.56 0.52 -3.01
C CYS A 78 -1.53 -0.50 -3.50
N LEU A 79 -0.25 -0.21 -3.31
CA LEU A 79 0.88 -0.99 -3.82
C LEU A 79 1.70 -1.58 -2.69
N LEU A 80 2.03 -2.86 -2.83
CA LEU A 80 3.00 -3.58 -2.00
C LEU A 80 4.21 -3.98 -2.86
N ASN A 81 5.38 -3.96 -2.28
CA ASN A 81 6.59 -4.38 -2.97
C ASN A 81 6.73 -5.90 -3.04
N GLY A 82 7.12 -6.40 -4.22
CA GLY A 82 7.25 -7.82 -4.51
C GLY A 82 5.98 -8.48 -5.04
N GLY A 83 6.17 -9.50 -5.85
CA GLY A 83 5.10 -10.39 -6.30
C GLY A 83 4.80 -11.46 -5.26
N PHE A 84 4.75 -12.72 -5.67
CA PHE A 84 4.46 -13.83 -4.76
C PHE A 84 5.61 -14.12 -3.80
N GLU A 85 6.86 -14.00 -4.28
CA GLU A 85 8.07 -14.35 -3.56
C GLU A 85 9.08 -13.20 -3.50
N ILE A 86 10.10 -13.41 -2.67
CA ILE A 86 11.24 -12.50 -2.59
C ILE A 86 12.04 -12.58 -3.89
N HIS A 87 12.36 -11.43 -4.49
CA HIS A 87 13.17 -11.37 -5.70
C HIS A 87 14.49 -10.62 -5.47
N LYS A 88 15.48 -10.94 -6.30
CA LYS A 88 16.70 -10.13 -6.40
C LYS A 88 16.45 -8.95 -7.34
N ARG A 89 16.79 -7.75 -6.90
CA ARG A 89 16.67 -6.57 -7.75
C ARG A 89 17.64 -6.67 -8.95
N LYS A 90 17.12 -6.51 -10.16
CA LYS A 90 17.87 -6.64 -11.42
C LYS A 90 18.14 -5.29 -12.11
N GLY A 91 17.65 -4.18 -11.63
CA GLY A 91 17.66 -2.87 -12.31
C GLY A 91 18.91 -2.52 -13.15
N PRO A 92 18.84 -1.46 -13.96
CA PRO A 92 17.82 -0.42 -13.90
C PRO A 92 16.46 -0.88 -14.42
N TYR A 93 15.38 -0.38 -13.80
CA TYR A 93 14.01 -0.63 -14.23
C TYR A 93 13.50 0.54 -15.08
N ALA A 94 12.61 0.25 -16.04
CA ALA A 94 12.06 1.23 -16.96
C ALA A 94 11.27 2.34 -16.23
N MET A 95 10.61 1.97 -15.12
CA MET A 95 9.82 2.93 -14.35
C MET A 95 9.71 2.49 -12.87
N SER A 96 9.48 3.46 -11.98
CA SER A 96 9.21 3.14 -10.58
C SER A 96 7.78 2.63 -10.42
N ARG A 97 7.58 1.66 -9.51
CA ARG A 97 6.25 1.12 -9.18
C ARG A 97 5.26 2.19 -8.74
N GLY A 98 5.72 3.22 -8.02
CA GLY A 98 4.88 4.35 -7.61
C GLY A 98 4.37 5.21 -8.77
N LEU A 99 5.02 5.19 -9.93
CA LEU A 99 4.51 5.81 -11.16
C LEU A 99 3.44 4.93 -11.82
N VAL A 100 3.54 3.61 -11.70
CA VAL A 100 2.47 2.69 -12.14
C VAL A 100 1.17 2.99 -11.39
N VAL A 101 1.24 3.19 -10.06
CA VAL A 101 0.08 3.59 -9.24
C VAL A 101 -0.57 4.85 -9.83
N LYS A 102 0.21 5.89 -10.12
CA LYS A 102 -0.32 7.14 -10.68
C LYS A 102 -0.97 6.95 -12.04
N LYS A 103 -0.38 6.14 -12.91
CA LYS A 103 -0.94 5.84 -14.25
C LYS A 103 -2.29 5.13 -14.15
N ILE A 104 -2.44 4.17 -13.25
CA ILE A 104 -3.71 3.45 -13.06
C ILE A 104 -4.76 4.38 -12.43
N LEU A 105 -4.36 5.23 -11.47
CA LEU A 105 -5.26 6.22 -10.85
C LEU A 105 -5.78 7.25 -11.85
N SER A 106 -4.94 7.69 -12.81
CA SER A 106 -5.32 8.72 -13.80
C SER A 106 -5.94 8.16 -15.09
N ALA A 107 -5.94 6.85 -15.28
CA ALA A 107 -6.50 6.23 -16.48
C ALA A 107 -8.01 6.45 -16.57
N GLU A 108 -8.57 6.53 -17.78
CA GLU A 108 -10.02 6.61 -17.98
C GLU A 108 -10.70 5.35 -17.43
N ASN A 109 -10.23 4.17 -17.80
CA ASN A 109 -10.66 2.90 -17.26
C ASN A 109 -9.46 2.16 -16.65
N SER A 110 -9.51 1.91 -15.34
CA SER A 110 -8.41 1.30 -14.58
C SER A 110 -8.14 -0.16 -14.98
N VAL A 111 -9.21 -0.94 -15.23
CA VAL A 111 -9.13 -2.36 -15.61
C VAL A 111 -8.51 -2.50 -16.99
N VAL A 112 -9.02 -1.77 -17.97
CA VAL A 112 -8.47 -1.74 -19.34
C VAL A 112 -7.03 -1.25 -19.33
N CYS A 113 -6.72 -0.25 -18.51
CA CYS A 113 -5.34 0.22 -18.34
C CYS A 113 -4.43 -0.90 -17.84
N ILE A 114 -4.83 -1.65 -16.82
CA ILE A 114 -4.04 -2.78 -16.28
C ILE A 114 -3.91 -3.91 -17.32
N GLU A 115 -4.99 -4.25 -18.01
CA GLU A 115 -4.99 -5.30 -19.02
C GLU A 115 -4.02 -5.02 -20.17
N ASN A 116 -3.95 -3.77 -20.61
CA ASN A 116 -3.09 -3.35 -21.71
C ASN A 116 -1.71 -2.86 -21.27
N PHE A 117 -1.43 -2.77 -19.97
CA PHE A 117 -0.16 -2.28 -19.46
C PHE A 117 0.96 -3.29 -19.70
N ILE A 118 2.05 -2.83 -20.30
CA ILE A 118 3.29 -3.61 -20.47
C ILE A 118 4.14 -3.41 -19.23
N PHE A 119 4.25 -4.48 -18.41
CA PHE A 119 5.02 -4.46 -17.17
C PHE A 119 6.50 -4.86 -17.35
N ASP A 120 6.94 -5.13 -18.56
CA ASP A 120 8.31 -5.53 -18.85
C ASP A 120 9.32 -4.53 -18.26
N ASN A 121 10.36 -5.08 -17.65
CA ASN A 121 11.38 -4.30 -16.97
C ASN A 121 10.84 -3.37 -15.85
N ILE A 122 9.74 -3.74 -15.18
CA ILE A 122 9.28 -3.15 -13.93
C ILE A 122 9.59 -4.10 -12.79
N GLU A 123 10.05 -3.54 -11.66
CA GLU A 123 10.33 -4.34 -10.45
C GLU A 123 9.06 -5.02 -9.93
N PRO A 124 9.08 -6.31 -9.55
CA PRO A 124 7.91 -7.06 -9.08
C PRO A 124 7.13 -6.34 -7.97
N PHE A 125 5.80 -6.42 -8.01
CA PHE A 125 4.90 -5.78 -7.06
C PHE A 125 3.54 -6.50 -6.98
N THR A 126 2.81 -6.23 -5.90
CA THR A 126 1.39 -6.52 -5.76
C THR A 126 0.64 -5.18 -5.66
N LEU A 127 -0.49 -5.07 -6.31
CA LEU A 127 -1.32 -3.87 -6.32
C LEU A 127 -2.78 -4.26 -6.06
N ILE A 128 -3.40 -3.55 -5.13
CA ILE A 128 -4.83 -3.66 -4.85
C ILE A 128 -5.50 -2.44 -5.46
N LEU A 129 -6.46 -2.68 -6.34
CA LEU A 129 -7.35 -1.68 -6.91
C LEU A 129 -8.73 -1.86 -6.31
N VAL A 130 -9.26 -0.80 -5.71
CA VAL A 130 -10.67 -0.70 -5.34
C VAL A 130 -11.29 0.34 -6.25
N ASP A 131 -12.25 -0.06 -7.04
CA ASP A 131 -12.96 0.79 -8.01
C ASP A 131 -14.45 0.82 -7.68
N TRP A 132 -15.03 2.01 -7.64
CA TRP A 132 -16.46 2.19 -7.34
C TRP A 132 -17.12 3.19 -8.31
N GLU A 133 -16.59 3.30 -9.52
CA GLU A 133 -17.13 4.20 -10.53
C GLU A 133 -18.57 3.79 -10.93
N ILE A 134 -18.78 2.50 -11.16
CA ILE A 134 -20.10 1.93 -11.49
C ILE A 134 -20.65 1.15 -10.30
N SER A 135 -19.86 0.26 -9.74
CA SER A 135 -20.17 -0.56 -8.58
C SER A 135 -18.89 -0.94 -7.87
N LEU A 136 -18.96 -1.18 -6.55
CA LEU A 136 -17.77 -1.56 -5.79
C LEU A 136 -17.18 -2.87 -6.32
N ALA A 137 -15.96 -2.81 -6.76
CA ALA A 137 -15.17 -3.97 -7.20
C ALA A 137 -13.74 -3.84 -6.70
N THR A 138 -13.19 -4.94 -6.23
CA THR A 138 -11.81 -5.03 -5.75
C THR A 138 -11.04 -5.99 -6.61
N TYR A 139 -9.82 -5.60 -6.98
CA TYR A 139 -8.95 -6.41 -7.83
C TYR A 139 -7.56 -6.52 -7.22
N GLU A 140 -6.94 -7.66 -7.45
CA GLU A 140 -5.52 -7.89 -7.16
C GLU A 140 -4.76 -8.03 -8.46
N LEU A 141 -3.70 -7.25 -8.60
CA LEU A 141 -2.70 -7.38 -9.63
C LEU A 141 -1.38 -7.80 -9.00
N VAL A 142 -0.84 -8.94 -9.39
CA VAL A 142 0.53 -9.36 -9.04
C VAL A 142 1.37 -9.38 -10.32
N TRP A 143 2.39 -8.55 -10.35
CA TRP A 143 3.47 -8.62 -11.32
C TRP A 143 4.65 -9.35 -10.68
N ASP A 144 4.95 -10.57 -11.11
CA ASP A 144 6.02 -11.38 -10.54
C ASP A 144 7.40 -11.13 -11.17
N GLY A 145 7.44 -10.29 -12.22
CA GLY A 145 8.62 -9.96 -12.99
C GLY A 145 8.70 -10.68 -14.33
N VAL A 146 7.74 -11.56 -14.62
CA VAL A 146 7.60 -12.32 -15.87
C VAL A 146 6.16 -12.31 -16.34
N THR A 147 5.22 -12.58 -15.44
CA THR A 147 3.80 -12.76 -15.74
C THR A 147 2.94 -11.81 -14.93
N LYS A 148 1.95 -11.25 -15.58
CA LYS A 148 0.90 -10.45 -14.98
C LYS A 148 -0.24 -11.37 -14.53
N HIS A 149 -0.52 -11.39 -13.23
CA HIS A 149 -1.66 -12.09 -12.62
C HIS A 149 -2.67 -11.04 -12.17
N PHE A 150 -3.79 -10.94 -12.86
CA PHE A 150 -4.83 -9.96 -12.57
C PHE A 150 -6.16 -10.67 -12.38
N LYS A 151 -6.81 -10.43 -11.24
CA LYS A 151 -8.08 -11.07 -10.88
C LYS A 151 -8.99 -10.12 -10.09
N LYS A 152 -10.29 -10.28 -10.28
CA LYS A 152 -11.31 -9.69 -9.41
C LYS A 152 -11.40 -10.53 -8.13
N LEU A 153 -11.52 -9.85 -6.99
CA LEU A 153 -11.64 -10.47 -5.68
C LEU A 153 -13.11 -10.56 -5.24
N ALA A 154 -13.42 -11.51 -4.36
CA ALA A 154 -14.65 -11.49 -3.58
C ALA A 154 -14.67 -10.24 -2.68
N GLN A 155 -15.86 -9.78 -2.33
CA GLN A 155 -16.02 -8.69 -1.37
C GLN A 155 -15.96 -9.24 0.05
N GLU A 156 -14.76 -9.62 0.47
CA GLU A 156 -14.47 -10.22 1.78
C GLU A 156 -13.30 -9.50 2.45
N PRO A 157 -13.20 -9.51 3.79
CA PRO A 157 -12.04 -8.99 4.49
C PRO A 157 -10.77 -9.71 4.06
N GLU A 158 -9.72 -8.95 3.75
CA GLU A 158 -8.45 -9.51 3.28
C GLU A 158 -7.25 -8.75 3.87
N ILE A 159 -6.13 -9.43 4.04
CA ILE A 159 -4.85 -8.85 4.47
C ILE A 159 -3.72 -9.31 3.55
N TRP A 160 -2.95 -8.35 3.04
CA TRP A 160 -1.74 -8.57 2.25
C TRP A 160 -0.51 -8.10 3.00
N SER A 161 0.57 -8.83 2.81
CA SER A 161 1.89 -8.47 3.32
C SER A 161 2.93 -8.58 2.20
N SER A 162 3.76 -7.57 2.07
CA SER A 162 4.80 -7.46 1.06
C SER A 162 5.73 -8.70 1.03
N SER A 163 5.99 -9.23 -0.16
CA SER A 163 6.83 -10.41 -0.33
C SER A 163 8.33 -10.14 -0.22
N THR A 164 8.76 -8.88 -0.22
CA THR A 164 10.19 -8.56 -0.22
C THR A 164 10.85 -8.72 1.14
N LEU A 165 10.08 -8.77 2.23
CA LEU A 165 10.63 -8.82 3.60
C LEU A 165 9.88 -9.73 4.56
N TYR A 166 8.69 -10.21 4.19
CA TYR A 166 7.94 -11.14 5.01
C TYR A 166 8.04 -12.53 4.43
N THR A 167 8.53 -13.46 5.25
CA THR A 167 8.55 -14.89 4.91
C THR A 167 7.11 -15.44 4.83
N ALA A 168 6.97 -16.64 4.31
CA ALA A 168 5.66 -17.32 4.26
C ALA A 168 5.05 -17.45 5.68
N GLU A 169 5.88 -17.76 6.68
CA GLU A 169 5.48 -17.90 8.09
C GLU A 169 4.99 -16.57 8.66
N MET A 170 5.71 -15.47 8.41
CA MET A 170 5.29 -14.13 8.86
C MET A 170 3.97 -13.71 8.23
N LYS A 171 3.77 -14.01 6.94
CA LYS A 171 2.50 -13.75 6.26
C LYS A 171 1.37 -14.61 6.85
N ALA A 172 1.64 -15.87 7.16
CA ALA A 172 0.69 -16.77 7.80
C ALA A 172 0.29 -16.26 9.19
N SER A 173 1.25 -15.85 10.01
CA SER A 173 1.01 -15.26 11.33
C SER A 173 0.12 -14.02 11.24
N ARG A 174 0.39 -13.11 10.29
CA ARG A 174 -0.43 -11.90 10.10
C ARG A 174 -1.85 -12.22 9.64
N ARG A 175 -2.04 -13.24 8.79
CA ARG A 175 -3.38 -13.71 8.44
C ARG A 175 -4.11 -14.28 9.65
N ALA A 176 -3.43 -15.07 10.48
CA ALA A 176 -4.02 -15.58 11.72
C ALA A 176 -4.41 -14.45 12.68
N TRP A 177 -3.54 -13.47 12.91
CA TRP A 177 -3.84 -12.31 13.75
C TRP A 177 -5.03 -11.49 13.21
N PHE A 178 -5.13 -11.35 11.90
CA PHE A 178 -6.26 -10.66 11.27
C PHE A 178 -7.56 -11.46 11.40
N ALA A 179 -7.51 -12.79 11.25
CA ALA A 179 -8.65 -13.66 11.47
C ALA A 179 -9.15 -13.61 12.92
N ASP A 180 -8.23 -13.63 13.90
CA ASP A 180 -8.56 -13.42 15.32
C ASP A 180 -9.27 -12.07 15.51
N TRP A 181 -8.68 -10.99 14.99
CA TRP A 181 -9.23 -9.65 15.07
C TRP A 181 -10.64 -9.56 14.46
N LEU A 182 -10.86 -10.18 13.30
CA LEU A 182 -12.19 -10.25 12.66
C LEU A 182 -13.21 -11.02 13.51
N SER A 183 -12.78 -12.05 14.23
CA SER A 183 -13.66 -12.82 15.11
C SER A 183 -14.17 -12.01 16.32
N GLU A 184 -13.34 -11.09 16.80
CA GLU A 184 -13.62 -10.22 17.94
C GLU A 184 -14.40 -8.95 17.56
N ASN A 185 -14.29 -8.50 16.29
CA ASN A 185 -14.90 -7.26 15.80
C ASN A 185 -16.02 -7.57 14.81
N LYS A 186 -17.26 -7.36 15.21
CA LYS A 186 -18.44 -7.63 14.36
C LYS A 186 -18.83 -6.45 13.47
N THR A 187 -18.44 -5.24 13.86
CA THR A 187 -18.60 -4.01 13.08
C THR A 187 -17.24 -3.38 12.89
N PHE A 188 -16.96 -2.83 11.70
CA PHE A 188 -15.63 -2.32 11.40
C PHE A 188 -15.61 -0.78 11.47
N GLN A 189 -14.78 -0.26 12.38
CA GLN A 189 -14.50 1.16 12.48
C GLN A 189 -13.09 1.47 11.98
N GLN A 190 -12.93 2.63 11.34
CA GLN A 190 -11.63 3.03 10.78
C GLN A 190 -10.53 3.13 11.83
N GLN A 191 -10.86 3.59 13.04
CA GLN A 191 -9.88 3.71 14.12
C GLN A 191 -9.45 2.34 14.66
N GLU A 192 -10.35 1.37 14.71
CA GLU A 192 -10.06 0.01 15.21
C GLU A 192 -9.07 -0.72 14.30
N ILE A 193 -9.24 -0.63 12.98
CA ILE A 193 -8.29 -1.24 12.05
C ILE A 193 -6.95 -0.49 12.02
N ILE A 194 -6.92 0.82 12.26
CA ILE A 194 -5.68 1.58 12.45
C ILE A 194 -4.96 1.08 13.72
N ASN A 195 -5.69 0.90 14.83
CA ASN A 195 -5.14 0.38 16.08
C ASN A 195 -4.58 -1.03 15.87
N PHE A 196 -5.29 -1.91 15.18
CA PHE A 196 -4.79 -3.23 14.81
C PHE A 196 -3.48 -3.12 14.01
N GLN A 197 -3.41 -2.31 12.98
CA GLN A 197 -2.22 -2.16 12.13
C GLN A 197 -1.05 -1.44 12.81
N THR A 198 -1.30 -0.73 13.90
CA THR A 198 -0.27 -0.09 14.71
C THR A 198 0.06 -0.86 16.00
N SER A 199 -0.56 -2.05 16.20
CA SER A 199 -0.29 -2.89 17.36
C SER A 199 1.10 -3.52 17.32
N THR A 200 1.66 -3.69 18.52
CA THR A 200 2.89 -4.43 18.80
C THR A 200 2.63 -5.64 19.70
N ASP A 201 1.38 -5.97 19.97
CA ASP A 201 0.96 -6.96 20.97
C ASP A 201 1.23 -8.39 20.51
N LYS A 202 1.32 -8.60 19.20
CA LYS A 202 1.58 -9.91 18.59
C LYS A 202 2.91 -9.88 17.82
N GLY A 203 3.70 -10.94 17.97
CA GLY A 203 5.03 -11.08 17.35
C GLY A 203 6.15 -10.40 18.15
N THR A 204 7.25 -10.17 17.47
CA THR A 204 8.41 -9.42 18.00
C THR A 204 8.44 -8.02 17.37
N PRO A 205 9.26 -7.09 17.85
CA PRO A 205 9.42 -5.79 17.19
C PRO A 205 9.72 -5.90 15.69
N GLU A 206 10.43 -6.95 15.25
CA GLU A 206 10.80 -7.17 13.85
C GLU A 206 9.66 -7.77 13.01
N THR A 207 8.66 -8.40 13.63
CA THR A 207 7.60 -9.17 12.94
C THR A 207 6.20 -8.63 13.18
N SER A 208 5.97 -7.82 14.22
CA SER A 208 4.68 -7.21 14.56
C SER A 208 4.09 -6.40 13.40
N LEU A 209 2.85 -6.01 13.50
CA LEU A 209 2.18 -5.18 12.49
C LEU A 209 2.80 -3.79 12.40
N LYS A 210 3.02 -3.13 13.54
CA LYS A 210 3.90 -1.96 13.64
C LYS A 210 5.31 -2.46 13.91
N MET A 211 6.06 -2.70 12.85
CA MET A 211 7.37 -3.31 12.96
C MET A 211 8.49 -2.29 13.09
N LYS A 212 9.60 -2.74 13.72
CA LYS A 212 10.84 -1.97 13.83
C LYS A 212 12.04 -2.90 13.67
N ARG A 213 12.89 -2.59 12.68
CA ARG A 213 14.17 -3.26 12.41
C ARG A 213 15.27 -2.21 12.31
N ASN A 214 16.53 -2.60 12.28
CA ASN A 214 17.67 -1.66 12.31
C ASN A 214 17.60 -0.48 11.35
N PHE A 215 17.02 -0.67 10.15
CA PHE A 215 17.02 0.35 9.09
C PHE A 215 15.66 0.57 8.45
N VAL A 216 14.63 -0.12 8.91
CA VAL A 216 13.27 -0.05 8.37
C VAL A 216 12.30 -0.19 9.53
N GLU A 217 11.33 0.70 9.59
CA GLU A 217 10.26 0.65 10.55
C GLU A 217 8.94 1.13 9.91
N THR A 218 7.83 0.88 10.58
CA THR A 218 6.54 1.45 10.17
C THR A 218 6.59 2.95 10.41
N VAL A 219 6.72 3.72 9.32
CA VAL A 219 6.88 5.18 9.37
C VAL A 219 5.55 5.91 9.30
N SER A 220 4.54 5.32 8.67
CA SER A 220 3.20 5.90 8.60
C SER A 220 2.12 4.86 8.34
N VAL A 221 0.89 5.20 8.68
CA VAL A 221 -0.32 4.45 8.32
C VAL A 221 -1.26 5.39 7.57
N THR A 222 -1.79 4.92 6.45
CA THR A 222 -2.82 5.61 5.68
C THR A 222 -4.07 4.75 5.67
N SER A 223 -5.18 5.28 6.12
CA SER A 223 -6.49 4.62 6.11
C SER A 223 -7.50 5.43 5.33
N VAL A 224 -8.21 4.78 4.43
CA VAL A 224 -9.30 5.37 3.65
C VAL A 224 -10.58 4.62 3.96
N LYS A 225 -11.58 5.35 4.42
CA LYS A 225 -12.96 4.87 4.57
C LYS A 225 -13.82 5.56 3.52
N LYS A 226 -14.49 4.78 2.67
CA LYS A 226 -15.47 5.27 1.70
C LYS A 226 -16.86 4.89 2.19
N GLU A 227 -17.64 5.89 2.52
CA GLU A 227 -19.08 5.82 2.79
C GLU A 227 -19.81 6.72 1.77
N LYS A 228 -20.69 7.60 2.22
CA LYS A 228 -21.20 8.71 1.40
C LYS A 228 -20.04 9.63 0.98
N ASP A 229 -19.21 9.98 1.95
CA ASP A 229 -18.01 10.76 1.78
C ASP A 229 -16.77 9.87 1.91
N ILE A 230 -15.63 10.35 1.44
CA ILE A 230 -14.34 9.66 1.59
C ILE A 230 -13.58 10.31 2.75
N CYS A 231 -13.35 9.53 3.81
CA CYS A 231 -12.51 9.94 4.93
C CYS A 231 -11.11 9.35 4.80
N LEU A 232 -10.10 10.18 4.73
CA LEU A 232 -8.69 9.79 4.73
C LEU A 232 -8.06 10.17 6.07
N ILE A 233 -7.50 9.18 6.77
CA ILE A 233 -6.66 9.37 7.96
C ILE A 233 -5.22 9.03 7.59
N TYR A 234 -4.31 9.95 7.86
CA TYR A 234 -2.87 9.74 7.72
C TYR A 234 -2.20 9.92 9.07
N ASN A 235 -1.57 8.87 9.56
CA ASN A 235 -0.81 8.85 10.80
C ASN A 235 0.69 8.80 10.46
N ASP A 236 1.40 9.90 10.66
CA ASP A 236 2.86 9.98 10.60
C ASP A 236 3.42 9.51 11.94
N ILE A 237 3.80 8.24 12.01
CA ILE A 237 4.27 7.60 13.25
C ILE A 237 5.58 8.22 13.73
N LEU A 238 6.45 8.63 12.81
CA LEU A 238 7.75 9.22 13.19
C LEU A 238 7.59 10.57 13.85
N LYS A 239 6.60 11.37 13.41
CA LYS A 239 6.32 12.68 13.97
C LYS A 239 5.30 12.65 15.11
N GLY A 240 4.54 11.56 15.25
CA GLY A 240 3.40 11.49 16.15
C GLY A 240 2.23 12.38 15.72
N GLU A 241 2.10 12.65 14.42
CA GLU A 241 1.09 13.54 13.86
C GLU A 241 0.00 12.73 13.17
N ILE A 242 -1.26 13.04 13.45
CA ILE A 242 -2.41 12.43 12.78
C ILE A 242 -3.20 13.52 12.06
N SER A 243 -3.46 13.33 10.79
CA SER A 243 -4.36 14.17 10.01
C SER A 243 -5.56 13.39 9.52
N LYS A 244 -6.75 13.98 9.64
CA LYS A 244 -8.00 13.44 9.13
C LYS A 244 -8.59 14.44 8.15
N LYS A 245 -8.94 13.99 6.96
CA LYS A 245 -9.50 14.82 5.88
C LYS A 245 -10.70 14.15 5.25
N THR A 246 -11.75 14.91 4.99
CA THR A 246 -12.77 14.54 4.02
C THR A 246 -12.25 14.92 2.63
N ILE A 247 -12.24 13.95 1.73
CA ILE A 247 -11.73 14.15 0.38
C ILE A 247 -12.89 14.55 -0.53
N VAL A 248 -12.74 15.72 -1.14
CA VAL A 248 -13.63 16.26 -2.17
C VAL A 248 -12.74 16.54 -3.39
N PHE A 249 -13.13 15.99 -4.53
CA PHE A 249 -12.42 16.18 -5.80
C PHE A 249 -12.96 17.36 -6.59
#